data_fd85a7ee0dae77a31d0d9e67882964f2
#
_entry.id   fd85a7ee0dae77a31d0d9e67882964f2
#
_cell.length_a   1.000
_cell.length_b   1.000
_cell.length_c   1.000
_cell.angle_alpha   90.00
_cell.angle_beta   90.00
_cell.angle_gamma   90.00
#
_symmetry.space_group_name_H-M   'P 1'
#
loop_
_entity.id
_entity.type
_entity.pdbx_description
1 polymer ?
#
loop_
_entity_poly.entity_id
_entity_poly.type
_entity_poly.pdbx_seq_one_letter_code
_entity_poly.pdbx_strand_id
1 'polypeptide(L)'
;MVDPTSGLATLLQVIVTFLRLSLFSLGGGNTLLAEYHHLAVDKYHWISNTQFADLYALAEAAPGPSSMIVGLLGLGAGWHHGPIWGLISGFSAEVAILLPSTVVMVMAALSWNKLKDEPVRVAFEKGLGPVTLGILFSVGLTVLRTADHHWLAYLVSVLVCALMLFTRISPLYFMLVAGVLGGLGIIQR
;
A
#
# COMPACT_ATOMS: atom_id res chain seq x y z
N MET A 1 32.21 4.73 -5.79
CA MET A 1 31.33 4.26 -6.84
C MET A 1 31.09 2.79 -6.58
N VAL A 2 29.92 2.38 -6.17
CA VAL A 2 29.63 0.96 -5.87
C VAL A 2 29.31 0.31 -7.22
N ASP A 3 30.00 -0.78 -7.56
CA ASP A 3 29.79 -1.47 -8.83
C ASP A 3 28.33 -1.96 -8.92
N PRO A 4 27.60 -1.55 -9.96
CA PRO A 4 26.18 -1.95 -10.12
C PRO A 4 26.00 -3.45 -10.36
N THR A 5 27.10 -4.18 -10.51
CA THR A 5 27.13 -5.63 -10.75
C THR A 5 27.14 -6.46 -9.45
N SER A 6 27.29 -5.86 -8.28
CA SER A 6 27.31 -6.58 -7.00
C SER A 6 25.91 -6.55 -6.34
N GLY A 7 25.49 -7.70 -5.77
CA GLY A 7 24.23 -7.77 -5.03
C GLY A 7 24.14 -6.75 -3.88
N LEU A 8 25.27 -6.39 -3.29
CA LEU A 8 25.34 -5.36 -2.25
C LEU A 8 25.02 -3.96 -2.80
N ALA A 9 25.47 -3.64 -4.02
CA ALA A 9 25.18 -2.37 -4.65
C ALA A 9 23.68 -2.21 -4.91
N THR A 10 23.06 -3.24 -5.45
CA THR A 10 21.61 -3.30 -5.69
C THR A 10 20.85 -3.16 -4.38
N LEU A 11 21.27 -3.86 -3.32
CA LEU A 11 20.66 -3.76 -2.01
C LEU A 11 20.71 -2.33 -1.45
N LEU A 12 21.86 -1.68 -1.48
CA LEU A 12 22.02 -0.30 -1.02
C LEU A 12 21.16 0.67 -1.85
N GLN A 13 21.10 0.46 -3.16
CA GLN A 13 20.28 1.25 -4.06
C GLN A 13 18.78 1.10 -3.72
N VAL A 14 18.31 -0.11 -3.47
CA VAL A 14 16.94 -0.41 -3.04
C VAL A 14 16.64 0.31 -1.72
N ILE A 15 17.48 0.13 -0.70
CA ILE A 15 17.29 0.75 0.61
C ILE A 15 17.22 2.27 0.50
N VAL A 16 18.17 2.92 -0.16
CA VAL A 16 18.21 4.38 -0.27
C VAL A 16 17.01 4.90 -1.05
N THR A 17 16.59 4.20 -2.10
CA THR A 17 15.43 4.58 -2.92
C THR A 17 14.16 4.56 -2.08
N PHE A 18 13.86 3.48 -1.39
CA PHE A 18 12.64 3.36 -0.60
C PHE A 18 12.65 4.18 0.69
N LEU A 19 13.81 4.43 1.30
CA LEU A 19 13.96 5.41 2.40
C LEU A 19 13.54 6.82 1.95
N ARG A 20 13.97 7.24 0.76
CA ARG A 20 13.60 8.55 0.21
C ARG A 20 12.10 8.61 -0.10
N LEU A 21 11.57 7.58 -0.74
CA LEU A 21 10.15 7.51 -1.08
C LEU A 21 9.24 7.50 0.15
N SER A 22 9.68 6.91 1.25
CA SER A 22 8.94 6.93 2.51
C SER A 22 8.62 8.34 2.99
N LEU A 23 9.55 9.28 2.84
CA LEU A 23 9.34 10.68 3.24
C LEU A 23 8.34 11.41 2.35
N PHE A 24 8.17 10.99 1.10
CA PHE A 24 7.22 11.57 0.15
C PHE A 24 5.88 10.83 0.09
N SER A 25 5.71 9.76 0.88
CA SER A 25 4.50 8.92 0.93
C SER A 25 3.33 9.61 1.68
N LEU A 26 3.12 10.89 1.41
CA LEU A 26 1.97 11.64 1.92
C LEU A 26 0.73 11.25 1.08
N GLY A 27 -0.07 10.32 1.60
CA GLY A 27 -1.29 9.87 0.91
C GLY A 27 -1.42 8.36 0.68
N GLY A 28 -0.43 7.57 1.13
CA GLY A 28 -0.45 6.10 1.05
C GLY A 28 0.32 5.53 -0.14
N GLY A 29 0.48 4.20 -0.16
CA GLY A 29 1.31 3.49 -1.15
C GLY A 29 0.87 3.66 -2.60
N ASN A 30 -0.43 3.77 -2.84
CA ASN A 30 -0.99 3.90 -4.19
C ASN A 30 -0.67 5.24 -4.87
N THR A 31 -0.40 6.30 -4.10
CA THR A 31 -0.01 7.61 -4.67
C THR A 31 1.39 7.56 -5.29
N LEU A 32 2.23 6.63 -4.85
CA LEU A 32 3.59 6.45 -5.34
C LEU A 32 3.72 5.38 -6.43
N LEU A 33 2.62 4.76 -6.87
CA LEU A 33 2.66 3.65 -7.83
C LEU A 33 3.36 4.03 -9.14
N ALA A 34 3.09 5.22 -9.66
CA ALA A 34 3.75 5.72 -10.86
C ALA A 34 5.25 5.92 -10.66
N GLU A 35 5.65 6.37 -9.47
CA GLU A 35 7.06 6.54 -9.12
C GLU A 35 7.76 5.19 -8.91
N TYR A 36 7.07 4.22 -8.30
CA TYR A 36 7.58 2.84 -8.21
C TYR A 36 7.85 2.25 -9.60
N HIS A 37 6.90 2.41 -10.52
CA HIS A 37 7.09 1.96 -11.90
C HIS A 37 8.28 2.64 -12.56
N HIS A 38 8.32 3.97 -12.52
CA HIS A 38 9.42 4.75 -13.10
C HIS A 38 10.79 4.32 -12.57
N LEU A 39 10.91 4.14 -11.25
CA LEU A 39 12.20 3.75 -10.65
C LEU A 39 12.56 2.29 -10.96
N ALA A 40 11.62 1.36 -10.85
CA ALA A 40 11.90 -0.06 -11.00
C ALA A 40 12.10 -0.49 -12.46
N VAL A 41 11.37 0.12 -13.39
CA VAL A 41 11.37 -0.25 -14.81
C VAL A 41 12.24 0.68 -15.64
N ASP A 42 11.99 2.01 -15.57
CA ASP A 42 12.59 2.95 -16.52
C ASP A 42 13.99 3.40 -16.08
N LYS A 43 14.22 3.61 -14.79
CA LYS A 43 15.46 4.18 -14.28
C LYS A 43 16.51 3.15 -13.89
N TYR A 44 16.13 2.17 -13.10
CA TYR A 44 17.07 1.18 -12.55
C TYR A 44 17.02 -0.16 -13.28
N HIS A 45 16.00 -0.39 -14.10
CA HIS A 45 15.79 -1.62 -14.86
C HIS A 45 15.87 -2.89 -13.98
N TRP A 46 15.34 -2.80 -12.76
CA TRP A 46 15.29 -3.94 -11.84
C TRP A 46 14.39 -5.05 -12.37
N ILE A 47 13.31 -4.66 -13.03
CA ILE A 47 12.31 -5.57 -13.58
C ILE A 47 11.76 -5.03 -14.89
N SER A 48 11.15 -5.90 -15.70
CA SER A 48 10.46 -5.49 -16.93
C SER A 48 9.07 -4.92 -16.62
N ASN A 49 8.47 -4.25 -17.60
CA ASN A 49 7.12 -3.69 -17.49
C ASN A 49 6.06 -4.79 -17.23
N THR A 50 6.20 -5.95 -17.87
CA THR A 50 5.33 -7.11 -17.63
C THR A 50 5.46 -7.65 -16.21
N GLN A 51 6.70 -7.80 -15.74
CA GLN A 51 6.96 -8.23 -14.35
C GLN A 51 6.40 -7.23 -13.34
N PHE A 52 6.49 -5.93 -13.60
CA PHE A 52 5.87 -4.93 -12.73
C PHE A 52 4.36 -5.13 -12.61
N ALA A 53 3.67 -5.34 -13.75
CA ALA A 53 2.24 -5.59 -13.76
C ALA A 53 1.86 -6.87 -12.98
N ASP A 54 2.64 -7.95 -13.16
CA ASP A 54 2.43 -9.21 -12.46
C ASP A 54 2.62 -9.08 -10.94
N LEU A 55 3.70 -8.41 -10.52
CA LEU A 55 3.99 -8.16 -9.11
C LEU A 55 2.96 -7.23 -8.46
N TYR A 56 2.47 -6.23 -9.20
CA TYR A 56 1.40 -5.36 -8.73
C TYR A 56 0.09 -6.13 -8.56
N ALA A 57 -0.29 -6.95 -9.54
CA ALA A 57 -1.48 -7.79 -9.43
C ALA A 57 -1.38 -8.78 -8.26
N LEU A 58 -0.20 -9.34 -8.02
CA LEU A 58 0.06 -10.22 -6.87
C LEU A 58 -0.06 -9.47 -5.53
N ALA A 59 0.47 -8.23 -5.46
CA ALA A 59 0.37 -7.40 -4.26
C ALA A 59 -1.08 -7.03 -3.94
N GLU A 60 -1.89 -6.71 -4.95
CA GLU A 60 -3.31 -6.39 -4.78
C GLU A 60 -4.17 -7.62 -4.43
N ALA A 61 -3.81 -8.79 -4.94
CA ALA A 61 -4.51 -10.04 -4.65
C ALA A 61 -4.20 -10.59 -3.24
N ALA A 62 -3.04 -10.26 -2.69
CA ALA A 62 -2.64 -10.73 -1.38
C ALA A 62 -3.29 -9.90 -0.26
N PRO A 63 -3.86 -10.53 0.78
CA PRO A 63 -4.39 -9.80 1.93
C PRO A 63 -3.23 -9.21 2.74
N GLY A 64 -2.94 -7.92 2.54
CA GLY A 64 -1.83 -7.25 3.20
C GLY A 64 -1.86 -5.73 3.07
N PRO A 65 -0.87 -5.05 3.64
CA PRO A 65 -0.73 -3.60 3.49
C PRO A 65 -0.37 -3.26 2.04
N SER A 66 -0.80 -2.09 1.57
CA SER A 66 -0.48 -1.58 0.22
C SER A 66 1.02 -1.39 -0.04
N SER A 67 1.87 -1.45 1.00
CA SER A 67 3.33 -1.45 0.89
C SER A 67 3.89 -2.77 0.35
N MET A 68 3.12 -3.85 0.30
CA MET A 68 3.58 -5.16 -0.14
C MET A 68 4.19 -5.16 -1.55
N ILE A 69 3.72 -4.25 -2.43
CA ILE A 69 4.35 -4.03 -3.73
C ILE A 69 5.82 -3.64 -3.61
N VAL A 70 6.20 -2.86 -2.60
CA VAL A 70 7.58 -2.43 -2.36
C VAL A 70 8.49 -3.61 -2.05
N GLY A 71 8.02 -4.53 -1.18
CA GLY A 71 8.74 -5.77 -0.88
C GLY A 71 8.95 -6.64 -2.12
N LEU A 72 7.92 -6.77 -2.96
CA LEU A 72 8.00 -7.53 -4.22
C LEU A 72 8.91 -6.86 -5.25
N LEU A 73 8.93 -5.53 -5.35
CA LEU A 73 9.87 -4.79 -6.21
C LEU A 73 11.31 -4.96 -5.73
N GLY A 74 11.56 -4.89 -4.42
CA GLY A 74 12.87 -5.16 -3.83
C GLY A 74 13.33 -6.60 -4.08
N LEU A 75 12.41 -7.57 -3.99
CA LEU A 75 12.67 -8.97 -4.33
C LEU A 75 13.08 -9.09 -5.81
N GLY A 76 12.33 -8.48 -6.72
CA GLY A 76 12.64 -8.46 -8.15
C GLY A 76 14.01 -7.84 -8.44
N ALA A 77 14.35 -6.74 -7.78
CA ALA A 77 15.65 -6.07 -7.92
C ALA A 77 16.83 -6.98 -7.54
N GLY A 78 16.72 -7.70 -6.42
CA GLY A 78 17.77 -8.58 -5.94
C GLY A 78 17.83 -9.95 -6.64
N TRP A 79 16.77 -10.35 -7.34
CA TRP A 79 16.65 -11.70 -7.92
C TRP A 79 17.73 -12.02 -8.94
N HIS A 80 18.21 -11.03 -9.68
CA HIS A 80 19.30 -11.18 -10.66
C HIS A 80 20.64 -11.64 -10.06
N HIS A 81 20.81 -11.43 -8.74
CA HIS A 81 22.00 -11.85 -8.00
C HIS A 81 21.80 -13.16 -7.23
N GLY A 82 20.63 -13.79 -7.37
CA GLY A 82 20.25 -15.05 -6.75
C GLY A 82 19.09 -14.89 -5.75
N PRO A 83 18.44 -16.02 -5.39
CA PRO A 83 17.23 -16.00 -4.58
C PRO A 83 17.45 -15.42 -3.17
N ILE A 84 18.62 -15.64 -2.59
CA ILE A 84 18.96 -15.09 -1.26
C ILE A 84 19.04 -13.56 -1.31
N TRP A 85 19.69 -13.00 -2.33
CA TRP A 85 19.74 -11.55 -2.55
C TRP A 85 18.36 -10.95 -2.82
N GLY A 86 17.51 -11.67 -3.55
CA GLY A 86 16.12 -11.29 -3.75
C GLY A 86 15.36 -11.14 -2.43
N LEU A 87 15.41 -12.15 -1.57
CA LEU A 87 14.74 -12.13 -0.27
C LEU A 87 15.27 -11.02 0.64
N ILE A 88 16.60 -10.85 0.72
CA ILE A 88 17.22 -9.79 1.52
C ILE A 88 16.81 -8.41 1.00
N SER A 89 16.83 -8.20 -0.31
CA SER A 89 16.44 -6.92 -0.93
C SER A 89 14.96 -6.63 -0.74
N GLY A 90 14.09 -7.63 -0.87
CA GLY A 90 12.65 -7.49 -0.64
C GLY A 90 12.32 -7.09 0.80
N PHE A 91 12.89 -7.81 1.78
CA PHE A 91 12.70 -7.49 3.18
C PHE A 91 13.28 -6.12 3.55
N SER A 92 14.46 -5.80 3.02
CA SER A 92 15.10 -4.50 3.25
C SER A 92 14.32 -3.35 2.64
N ALA A 93 13.69 -3.54 1.46
CA ALA A 93 12.82 -2.55 0.83
C ALA A 93 11.60 -2.23 1.69
N GLU A 94 10.95 -3.27 2.23
CA GLU A 94 9.79 -3.13 3.11
C GLU A 94 10.15 -2.39 4.41
N VAL A 95 11.26 -2.77 5.04
CA VAL A 95 11.76 -2.05 6.22
C VAL A 95 12.12 -0.61 5.89
N ALA A 96 12.76 -0.36 4.76
CA ALA A 96 13.19 0.97 4.33
C ALA A 96 12.00 1.91 4.08
N ILE A 97 10.90 1.43 3.51
CA ILE A 97 9.71 2.28 3.27
C ILE A 97 8.94 2.55 4.56
N LEU A 98 8.91 1.60 5.50
CA LEU A 98 8.17 1.73 6.75
C LEU A 98 8.94 2.49 7.84
N LEU A 99 10.27 2.39 7.88
CA LEU A 99 11.08 2.91 8.97
C LEU A 99 10.95 4.44 9.17
N PRO A 100 11.16 5.30 8.14
CA PRO A 100 11.06 6.75 8.32
C PRO A 100 9.65 7.20 8.72
N SER A 101 8.61 6.66 8.10
CA SER A 101 7.22 6.97 8.42
C SER A 101 6.87 6.56 9.85
N THR A 102 7.34 5.40 10.31
CA THR A 102 7.17 4.93 11.68
C THR A 102 7.88 5.84 12.68
N VAL A 103 9.11 6.24 12.39
CA VAL A 103 9.87 7.18 13.26
C VAL A 103 9.13 8.51 13.38
N VAL A 104 8.69 9.09 12.27
CA VAL A 104 7.91 10.34 12.27
C VAL A 104 6.63 10.19 13.07
N MET A 105 5.90 9.08 12.90
CA MET A 105 4.66 8.81 13.64
C MET A 105 4.91 8.68 15.15
N VAL A 106 5.95 7.95 15.55
CA VAL A 106 6.33 7.82 16.98
C VAL A 106 6.73 9.17 17.56
N MET A 107 7.52 9.95 16.86
CA MET A 107 7.91 11.30 17.31
C MET A 107 6.68 12.23 17.44
N ALA A 108 5.78 12.17 16.47
CA ALA A 108 4.52 12.91 16.53
C ALA A 108 3.68 12.47 17.75
N ALA A 109 3.52 11.17 17.98
CA ALA A 109 2.77 10.63 19.11
C ALA A 109 3.36 11.03 20.47
N LEU A 110 4.69 10.98 20.62
CA LEU A 110 5.38 11.41 21.83
C LEU A 110 5.22 12.91 22.08
N SER A 111 5.30 13.73 21.02
CA SER A 111 5.09 15.17 21.10
C SER A 111 3.64 15.50 21.43
N TRP A 112 2.69 14.73 20.90
CA TRP A 112 1.26 14.88 21.15
C TRP A 112 0.90 14.70 22.63
N ASN A 113 1.55 13.76 23.30
CA ASN A 113 1.36 13.54 24.72
C ASN A 113 1.80 14.72 25.62
N LYS A 114 2.74 15.54 25.13
CA LYS A 114 3.20 16.76 25.84
C LYS A 114 2.21 17.93 25.70
N LEU A 115 1.37 17.90 24.66
CA LEU A 115 0.40 18.94 24.34
C LEU A 115 -1.02 18.68 24.89
N LYS A 116 -1.16 17.88 25.95
CA LYS A 116 -2.46 17.37 26.44
C LYS A 116 -3.50 18.46 26.72
N ASP A 117 -3.07 19.61 27.23
CA ASP A 117 -3.96 20.71 27.68
C ASP A 117 -3.92 21.93 26.77
N GLU A 118 -3.25 21.87 25.63
CA GLU A 118 -3.10 23.00 24.72
C GLU A 118 -4.31 23.12 23.76
N PRO A 119 -4.88 24.34 23.60
CA PRO A 119 -5.99 24.55 22.67
C PRO A 119 -5.64 24.23 21.21
N VAL A 120 -4.35 24.26 20.86
CA VAL A 120 -3.82 23.88 19.56
C VAL A 120 -4.10 22.39 19.25
N ARG A 121 -3.95 21.51 20.23
CA ARG A 121 -4.25 20.10 20.08
C ARG A 121 -5.72 19.87 19.73
N VAL A 122 -6.63 20.51 20.46
CA VAL A 122 -8.08 20.39 20.23
C VAL A 122 -8.46 20.92 18.85
N ALA A 123 -7.83 22.02 18.41
CA ALA A 123 -8.05 22.55 17.07
C ALA A 123 -7.55 21.59 15.99
N PHE A 124 -6.40 20.97 16.21
CA PHE A 124 -5.81 19.97 15.27
C PHE A 124 -6.68 18.70 15.17
N GLU A 125 -7.12 18.15 16.31
CA GLU A 125 -8.01 16.98 16.37
C GLU A 125 -9.35 17.25 15.65
N LYS A 126 -9.94 18.41 15.87
CA LYS A 126 -11.18 18.83 15.20
C LYS A 126 -10.99 19.10 13.70
N GLY A 127 -9.83 19.60 13.31
CA GLY A 127 -9.52 19.88 11.90
C GLY A 127 -9.15 18.64 11.10
N LEU A 128 -8.36 17.72 11.69
CA LEU A 128 -7.91 16.50 11.01
C LEU A 128 -9.01 15.45 10.86
N GLY A 129 -9.99 15.41 11.78
CA GLY A 129 -11.07 14.44 11.73
C GLY A 129 -11.82 14.45 10.38
N PRO A 130 -12.37 15.58 9.93
CA PRO A 130 -13.05 15.67 8.63
C PRO A 130 -12.13 15.36 7.44
N VAL A 131 -10.86 15.74 7.51
CA VAL A 131 -9.86 15.45 6.46
C VAL A 131 -9.65 13.93 6.34
N THR A 132 -9.46 13.25 7.47
CA THR A 132 -9.28 11.79 7.49
C THR A 132 -10.51 11.07 6.93
N LEU A 133 -11.71 11.50 7.33
CA LEU A 133 -12.96 10.96 6.79
C LEU A 133 -13.07 11.20 5.28
N GLY A 134 -12.67 12.38 4.80
CA GLY A 134 -12.65 12.69 3.37
C GLY A 134 -11.70 11.80 2.57
N ILE A 135 -10.50 11.53 3.11
CA ILE A 135 -9.52 10.63 2.50
C ILE A 135 -10.07 9.20 2.46
N LEU A 136 -10.61 8.69 3.58
CA LEU A 136 -11.21 7.34 3.63
C LEU A 136 -12.36 7.19 2.65
N PHE A 137 -13.22 8.20 2.54
CA PHE A 137 -14.31 8.21 1.58
C PHE A 137 -13.79 8.23 0.13
N SER A 138 -12.77 9.03 -0.16
CA SER A 138 -12.12 9.09 -1.47
C SER A 138 -11.50 7.75 -1.87
N VAL A 139 -10.78 7.10 -0.95
CA VAL A 139 -10.20 5.77 -1.18
C VAL A 139 -11.30 4.74 -1.44
N GLY A 140 -12.37 4.72 -0.62
CA GLY A 140 -13.51 3.84 -0.82
C GLY A 140 -14.16 4.04 -2.19
N LEU A 141 -14.36 5.30 -2.61
CA LEU A 141 -14.93 5.61 -3.91
C LEU A 141 -14.01 5.21 -5.08
N THR A 142 -12.70 5.35 -4.91
CA THR A 142 -11.71 4.94 -5.92
C THR A 142 -11.72 3.43 -6.08
N VAL A 143 -11.68 2.67 -4.97
CA VAL A 143 -11.77 1.20 -5.00
C VAL A 143 -13.07 0.75 -5.65
N LEU A 144 -14.19 1.37 -5.29
CA LEU A 144 -15.49 1.07 -5.89
C LEU A 144 -15.46 1.26 -7.43
N ARG A 145 -14.86 2.36 -7.91
CA ARG A 145 -14.78 2.66 -9.35
C ARG A 145 -13.81 1.75 -10.12
N THR A 146 -12.78 1.26 -9.46
CA THR A 146 -11.79 0.38 -10.10
C THR A 146 -12.18 -1.09 -10.06
N ALA A 147 -12.90 -1.53 -9.02
CA ALA A 147 -13.31 -2.91 -8.85
C ALA A 147 -14.59 -3.26 -9.63
N ASP A 148 -15.50 -2.29 -9.77
CA ASP A 148 -16.84 -2.53 -10.29
C ASP A 148 -16.97 -2.05 -11.73
N HIS A 149 -16.99 -2.99 -12.70
CA HIS A 149 -17.28 -2.72 -14.11
C HIS A 149 -18.76 -2.95 -14.49
N HIS A 150 -19.57 -3.54 -13.59
CA HIS A 150 -20.98 -3.84 -13.81
C HIS A 150 -21.87 -3.16 -12.76
N TRP A 151 -23.02 -2.69 -13.19
CA TRP A 151 -23.99 -2.02 -12.30
C TRP A 151 -24.45 -2.90 -11.12
N LEU A 152 -24.48 -4.22 -11.31
CA LEU A 152 -24.81 -5.19 -10.26
C LEU A 152 -23.78 -5.15 -9.12
N ALA A 153 -22.48 -4.96 -9.43
CA ALA A 153 -21.44 -4.85 -8.43
C ALA A 153 -21.62 -3.59 -7.56
N TYR A 154 -21.99 -2.46 -8.18
CA TYR A 154 -22.35 -1.24 -7.43
C TYR A 154 -23.54 -1.47 -6.49
N LEU A 155 -24.55 -2.22 -6.95
CA LEU A 155 -25.74 -2.52 -6.14
C LEU A 155 -25.36 -3.40 -4.94
N VAL A 156 -24.54 -4.42 -5.14
CA VAL A 156 -24.02 -5.29 -4.07
C VAL A 156 -23.16 -4.48 -3.08
N SER A 157 -22.28 -3.63 -3.54
CA SER A 157 -21.43 -2.78 -2.69
C SER A 157 -22.26 -1.82 -1.83
N VAL A 158 -23.29 -1.19 -2.41
CA VAL A 158 -24.22 -0.33 -1.66
C VAL A 158 -25.03 -1.13 -0.65
N LEU A 159 -25.52 -2.32 -1.02
CA LEU A 159 -26.28 -3.19 -0.13
C LEU A 159 -25.42 -3.65 1.07
N VAL A 160 -24.18 -4.08 0.81
CA VAL A 160 -23.22 -4.48 1.85
C VAL A 160 -22.91 -3.30 2.77
N CYS A 161 -22.67 -2.12 2.21
CA CYS A 161 -22.42 -0.90 2.98
C CYS A 161 -23.62 -0.56 3.88
N ALA A 162 -24.85 -0.60 3.35
CA ALA A 162 -26.05 -0.37 4.11
C ALA A 162 -26.23 -1.42 5.24
N LEU A 163 -26.03 -2.72 4.92
CA LEU A 163 -26.10 -3.78 5.92
C LEU A 163 -25.06 -3.59 7.04
N MET A 164 -23.84 -3.17 6.72
CA MET A 164 -22.82 -2.89 7.72
C MET A 164 -23.15 -1.69 8.61
N LEU A 165 -23.84 -0.68 8.10
CA LEU A 165 -24.27 0.47 8.88
C LEU A 165 -25.41 0.12 9.88
N PHE A 166 -26.29 -0.80 9.49
CA PHE A 166 -27.46 -1.15 10.31
C PHE A 166 -27.26 -2.42 11.16
N THR A 167 -26.25 -3.24 10.86
CA THR A 167 -25.98 -4.50 11.54
C THR A 167 -24.55 -4.51 12.13
N ARG A 168 -24.39 -5.10 13.33
CA ARG A 168 -23.07 -5.28 13.96
C ARG A 168 -22.37 -6.58 13.49
N ILE A 169 -22.61 -7.00 12.25
CA ILE A 169 -22.02 -8.22 11.68
C ILE A 169 -20.57 -7.93 11.31
N SER A 170 -19.67 -8.85 11.64
CA SER A 170 -18.25 -8.71 11.30
C SER A 170 -18.05 -8.67 9.77
N PRO A 171 -17.20 -7.76 9.25
CA PRO A 171 -16.84 -7.69 7.82
C PRO A 171 -16.37 -9.01 7.22
N LEU A 172 -15.78 -9.89 8.04
CA LEU A 172 -15.28 -11.20 7.61
C LEU A 172 -16.36 -12.09 6.98
N TYR A 173 -17.61 -12.02 7.49
CA TYR A 173 -18.71 -12.80 6.91
C TYR A 173 -19.04 -12.33 5.48
N PHE A 174 -19.02 -11.03 5.25
CA PHE A 174 -19.25 -10.46 3.92
C PHE A 174 -18.13 -10.83 2.95
N MET A 175 -16.87 -10.82 3.41
CA MET A 175 -15.73 -11.25 2.62
C MET A 175 -15.81 -12.76 2.26
N LEU A 176 -16.19 -13.62 3.20
CA LEU A 176 -16.39 -15.05 2.94
C LEU A 176 -17.50 -15.30 1.91
N VAL A 177 -18.65 -14.64 2.09
CA VAL A 177 -19.77 -14.74 1.14
C VAL A 177 -19.39 -14.24 -0.25
N ALA A 178 -18.74 -13.07 -0.33
CA ALA A 178 -18.27 -12.51 -1.58
C ALA A 178 -17.22 -13.41 -2.25
N GLY A 179 -16.30 -13.97 -1.47
CA GLY A 179 -15.29 -14.91 -1.98
C GLY A 179 -15.90 -16.20 -2.54
N VAL A 180 -16.90 -16.77 -1.87
CA VAL A 180 -17.62 -17.96 -2.36
C VAL A 180 -18.42 -17.63 -3.63
N LEU A 181 -19.15 -16.52 -3.67
CA LEU A 181 -19.93 -16.10 -4.83
C LEU A 181 -19.03 -15.76 -6.04
N GLY A 182 -17.87 -15.14 -5.78
CA GLY A 182 -16.85 -14.87 -6.81
C GLY A 182 -16.23 -16.15 -7.34
N GLY A 183 -15.89 -17.10 -6.45
CA GLY A 183 -15.34 -18.41 -6.83
C GLY A 183 -16.32 -19.29 -7.60
N LEU A 184 -17.62 -19.12 -7.40
CA LEU A 184 -18.68 -19.79 -8.18
C LEU A 184 -18.95 -19.11 -9.53
N GLY A 185 -18.26 -18.03 -9.86
CA GLY A 185 -18.40 -17.30 -11.13
C GLY A 185 -19.73 -16.53 -11.28
N ILE A 186 -20.50 -16.36 -10.21
CA ILE A 186 -21.80 -15.70 -10.24
C ILE A 186 -21.67 -14.19 -10.48
N ILE A 187 -20.54 -13.61 -10.07
CA ILE A 187 -20.27 -12.16 -10.16
C ILE A 187 -19.47 -11.81 -11.43
N GLN A 188 -18.92 -12.79 -12.14
CA GLN A 188 -18.08 -12.58 -13.33
C GLN A 188 -18.86 -12.60 -14.67
N ARG A 189 -20.20 -12.58 -14.64
CA ARG A 189 -21.01 -12.54 -15.86
C ARG A 189 -21.66 -11.19 -16.06
#